data_ef264e0f461eb452eb2c03d272a898c0
#
_entry.id   ef264e0f461eb452eb2c03d272a898c0
#
_cell.length_a   1.000
_cell.length_b   1.000
_cell.length_c   1.000
_cell.angle_alpha   90.00
_cell.angle_beta   90.00
_cell.angle_gamma   90.00
#
_symmetry.space_group_name_H-M   'P 1'
#
loop_
_entity.id
_entity.type
_entity.pdbx_description
1 polymer ?
#
loop_
_entity_poly.entity_id
_entity_poly.type
_entity_poly.pdbx_seq_one_letter_code
_entity_poly.pdbx_strand_id
1 'polypeptide(L)'
;MVVAAVVQGEILTLDAFPPVSGIVARAAERLTLIDLGLDPKSLVTFEVGHWELRPEFESTLTAYQDGSRDGLSLWLGHCADAIVVGARETTAICEAIARGVTA
;
A
#
# COMPACT_ATOMS: atom_id res chain seq x y z
N MET A 1 -9.32 0.72 3.96
CA MET A 1 -7.87 0.71 4.26
C MET A 1 -7.47 -0.51 5.11
N VAL A 2 -8.14 -0.77 6.22
CA VAL A 2 -7.80 -1.92 7.09
C VAL A 2 -7.88 -3.24 6.33
N VAL A 3 -8.96 -3.48 5.58
CA VAL A 3 -9.11 -4.70 4.78
C VAL A 3 -8.01 -4.82 3.74
N ALA A 4 -7.68 -3.73 3.04
CA ALA A 4 -6.62 -3.73 2.05
C ALA A 4 -5.25 -4.07 2.66
N ALA A 5 -4.94 -3.50 3.83
CA ALA A 5 -3.70 -3.78 4.54
C ALA A 5 -3.61 -5.24 5.00
N VAL A 6 -4.70 -5.79 5.52
CA VAL A 6 -4.75 -7.21 5.95
C VAL A 6 -4.62 -8.14 4.76
N VAL A 7 -5.30 -7.86 3.65
CA VAL A 7 -5.18 -8.67 2.43
C VAL A 7 -3.72 -8.72 1.95
N GLN A 8 -3.06 -7.57 1.87
CA GLN A 8 -1.65 -7.51 1.47
C GLN A 8 -0.77 -8.28 2.46
N GLY A 9 -0.94 -8.03 3.76
CA GLY A 9 -0.15 -8.69 4.80
C GLY A 9 -0.30 -10.21 4.76
N GLU A 10 -1.52 -10.72 4.57
CA GLU A 10 -1.77 -12.16 4.50
C GLU A 10 -1.12 -12.78 3.26
N ILE A 11 -1.24 -12.17 2.09
CA ILE A 11 -0.65 -12.69 0.87
C ILE A 11 0.87 -12.74 0.99
N LEU A 12 1.50 -11.70 1.54
CA LEU A 12 2.95 -11.66 1.74
C LEU A 12 3.41 -12.67 2.79
N THR A 13 2.66 -12.81 3.89
CA THR A 13 2.99 -13.72 4.99
C THR A 13 2.90 -15.17 4.55
N LEU A 14 1.83 -15.53 3.84
CA LEU A 14 1.61 -16.90 3.37
C LEU A 14 2.49 -17.26 2.17
N ASP A 15 3.03 -16.24 1.49
CA ASP A 15 3.79 -16.43 0.23
C ASP A 15 3.03 -17.35 -0.72
N ALA A 16 1.75 -17.06 -0.91
CA ALA A 16 0.81 -17.94 -1.60
C ALA A 16 1.12 -18.12 -3.10
N PHE A 17 1.90 -17.19 -3.70
CA PHE A 17 2.17 -17.15 -5.13
C PHE A 17 3.66 -16.93 -5.42
N PRO A 18 4.58 -17.76 -4.87
CA PRO A 18 6.00 -17.54 -5.13
C PRO A 18 6.35 -17.78 -6.60
N PRO A 19 7.28 -17.01 -7.20
CA PRO A 19 8.01 -15.87 -6.63
C PRO A 19 7.30 -14.51 -6.76
N VAL A 20 6.01 -14.48 -7.16
CA VAL A 20 5.28 -13.25 -7.53
C VAL A 20 4.34 -12.76 -6.44
N SER A 21 4.49 -13.25 -5.20
CA SER A 21 3.60 -12.87 -4.08
C SER A 21 3.54 -11.36 -3.85
N GLY A 22 4.65 -10.65 -4.02
CA GLY A 22 4.68 -9.20 -3.87
C GLY A 22 3.80 -8.48 -4.90
N ILE A 23 3.84 -8.93 -6.15
CA ILE A 23 3.02 -8.36 -7.23
C ILE A 23 1.54 -8.64 -6.96
N VAL A 24 1.21 -9.87 -6.58
CA VAL A 24 -0.17 -10.27 -6.29
C VAL A 24 -0.69 -9.50 -5.07
N ALA A 25 0.12 -9.34 -4.03
CA ALA A 25 -0.28 -8.59 -2.83
C ALA A 25 -0.61 -7.13 -3.15
N ARG A 26 0.19 -6.47 -3.97
CA ARG A 26 -0.06 -5.08 -4.38
C ARG A 26 -1.29 -4.97 -5.26
N ALA A 27 -1.48 -5.90 -6.19
CA ALA A 27 -2.68 -5.94 -7.02
C ALA A 27 -3.94 -6.14 -6.17
N ALA A 28 -3.89 -7.04 -5.20
CA ALA A 28 -5.01 -7.31 -4.29
C ALA A 28 -5.33 -6.08 -3.42
N GLU A 29 -4.32 -5.37 -2.91
CA GLU A 29 -4.53 -4.13 -2.16
C GLU A 29 -5.22 -3.09 -3.02
N ARG A 30 -4.76 -2.91 -4.26
CA ARG A 30 -5.34 -1.94 -5.20
C ARG A 30 -6.79 -2.28 -5.52
N LEU A 31 -7.09 -3.54 -5.84
CA LEU A 31 -8.47 -3.96 -6.11
C LEU A 31 -9.38 -3.76 -4.90
N THR A 32 -8.87 -4.01 -3.70
CA THR A 32 -9.63 -3.79 -2.47
C THR A 32 -9.94 -2.31 -2.25
N LEU A 33 -8.97 -1.43 -2.49
CA LEU A 33 -9.17 0.02 -2.38
C LEU A 33 -10.22 0.52 -3.39
N ILE A 34 -10.23 -0.03 -4.60
CA ILE A 34 -11.23 0.30 -5.61
C ILE A 34 -12.61 -0.19 -5.17
N ASP A 35 -12.70 -1.45 -4.77
CA ASP A 35 -13.95 -2.11 -4.43
C ASP A 35 -14.64 -1.48 -3.23
N LEU A 36 -13.87 -1.09 -2.21
CA LEU A 36 -14.40 -0.45 -1.01
C LEU A 36 -14.63 1.06 -1.17
N GLY A 37 -14.34 1.61 -2.35
CA GLY A 37 -14.62 3.01 -2.64
C GLY A 37 -13.63 4.01 -2.06
N LEU A 38 -12.52 3.57 -1.48
CA LEU A 38 -11.49 4.47 -0.96
C LEU A 38 -10.70 5.13 -2.10
N ASP A 39 -10.43 4.37 -3.15
CA ASP A 39 -9.72 4.87 -4.35
C ASP A 39 -10.41 4.32 -5.60
N PRO A 40 -11.66 4.74 -5.87
CA PRO A 40 -12.49 4.13 -6.93
C PRO A 40 -11.92 4.28 -8.33
N LYS A 41 -11.07 5.28 -8.58
CA LYS A 41 -10.44 5.51 -9.88
C LYS A 41 -9.01 5.00 -9.95
N SER A 42 -8.53 4.33 -8.89
CA SER A 42 -7.18 3.78 -8.81
C SER A 42 -6.09 4.84 -9.08
N LEU A 43 -6.21 5.99 -8.42
CA LEU A 43 -5.29 7.11 -8.61
C LEU A 43 -4.17 7.14 -7.58
N VAL A 44 -4.35 6.51 -6.41
CA VAL A 44 -3.36 6.55 -5.33
C VAL A 44 -2.21 5.61 -5.65
N THR A 45 -1.00 6.14 -5.66
CA THR A 45 0.23 5.36 -5.91
C THR A 45 0.82 4.89 -4.59
N PHE A 46 0.10 4.01 -3.87
CA PHE A 46 0.57 3.49 -2.58
C PHE A 46 1.89 2.73 -2.70
N GLU A 47 2.20 2.20 -3.89
CA GLU A 47 3.47 1.53 -4.18
C GLU A 47 4.66 2.48 -3.98
N VAL A 48 4.52 3.74 -4.37
CA VAL A 48 5.53 4.77 -4.12
C VAL A 48 5.70 4.97 -2.61
N GLY A 49 4.60 4.97 -1.86
CA GLY A 49 4.64 5.08 -0.41
C GLY A 49 5.40 3.92 0.24
N HIS A 50 5.11 2.69 -0.15
CA HIS A 50 5.85 1.53 0.35
C HIS A 50 7.32 1.60 -0.02
N TRP A 51 7.66 2.08 -1.22
CA TRP A 51 9.04 2.21 -1.66
C TRP A 51 9.80 3.28 -0.87
N GLU A 52 9.20 4.45 -0.66
CA GLU A 52 9.81 5.53 0.11
C GLU A 52 9.98 5.16 1.59
N LEU A 53 9.06 4.34 2.13
CA LEU A 53 9.07 3.88 3.50
C LEU A 53 9.56 2.44 3.64
N ARG A 54 10.50 2.01 2.77
CA ARG A 54 10.99 0.63 2.74
C ARG A 54 11.42 0.06 4.09
N PRO A 55 12.22 0.76 4.90
CA PRO A 55 12.63 0.21 6.19
C PRO A 55 11.43 -0.09 7.08
N GLU A 56 10.44 0.80 7.09
CA GLU A 56 9.21 0.65 7.85
C GLU A 56 8.34 -0.47 7.27
N PHE A 57 8.30 -0.61 5.94
CA PHE A 57 7.60 -1.71 5.30
C PHE A 57 8.10 -3.06 5.81
N GLU A 58 9.41 -3.26 5.79
CA GLU A 58 10.01 -4.53 6.20
C GLU A 58 9.83 -4.79 7.70
N SER A 59 10.06 -3.79 8.54
CA SER A 59 9.96 -3.95 9.99
C SER A 59 8.52 -4.16 10.44
N THR A 60 7.57 -3.44 9.86
CA THR A 60 6.16 -3.59 10.24
C THR A 60 5.54 -4.86 9.68
N LEU A 61 5.97 -5.33 8.51
CA LEU A 61 5.54 -6.62 7.99
C LEU A 61 6.04 -7.76 8.88
N THR A 62 7.29 -7.71 9.33
CA THR A 62 7.83 -8.68 10.27
C THR A 62 7.02 -8.69 11.57
N ALA A 63 6.68 -7.51 12.10
CA ALA A 63 5.86 -7.39 13.30
C ALA A 63 4.45 -7.96 13.09
N TYR A 64 3.86 -7.74 11.92
CA TYR A 64 2.57 -8.33 11.55
C TYR A 64 2.64 -9.87 11.56
N GLN A 65 3.72 -10.41 11.01
CA GLN A 65 3.92 -11.86 10.91
C GLN A 65 4.05 -12.54 12.29
N ASP A 66 4.43 -11.79 13.33
CA ASP A 66 4.46 -12.31 14.70
C ASP A 66 3.06 -12.61 15.24
N GLY A 67 2.01 -12.09 14.63
CA GLY A 67 0.63 -12.36 15.01
C GLY A 67 0.14 -11.61 16.24
N SER A 68 0.89 -10.64 16.75
CA SER A 68 0.50 -9.85 17.92
C SER A 68 -0.43 -8.70 17.52
N ARG A 69 -1.20 -8.20 18.52
CA ARG A 69 -2.03 -7.02 18.32
C ARG A 69 -1.19 -5.78 18.00
N ASP A 70 -0.05 -5.62 18.68
CA ASP A 70 0.87 -4.51 18.43
C ASP A 70 1.45 -4.59 17.02
N GLY A 71 1.80 -5.79 16.57
CA GLY A 71 2.29 -6.00 15.21
C GLY A 71 1.25 -5.64 14.16
N LEU A 72 -0.01 -6.00 14.38
CA LEU A 72 -1.10 -5.60 13.50
C LEU A 72 -1.24 -4.07 13.45
N SER A 73 -1.21 -3.40 14.60
CA SER A 73 -1.28 -1.94 14.67
C SER A 73 -0.15 -1.26 13.89
N LEU A 74 1.08 -1.75 14.05
CA LEU A 74 2.24 -1.21 13.34
C LEU A 74 2.10 -1.34 11.84
N TRP A 75 1.65 -2.51 11.37
CA TRP A 75 1.43 -2.76 9.95
C TRP A 75 0.32 -1.87 9.37
N LEU A 76 -0.80 -1.75 10.08
CA LEU A 76 -1.90 -0.87 9.67
C LEU A 76 -1.45 0.59 9.57
N GLY A 77 -0.66 1.05 10.55
CA GLY A 77 -0.10 2.40 10.55
C GLY A 77 0.82 2.64 9.35
N HIS A 78 1.69 1.69 9.04
CA HIS A 78 2.55 1.78 7.87
C HIS A 78 1.74 1.85 6.58
N CYS A 79 0.74 1.00 6.41
CA CYS A 79 -0.09 1.00 5.20
C CYS A 79 -0.85 2.32 5.04
N ALA A 80 -1.33 2.90 6.13
CA ALA A 80 -1.95 4.21 6.10
C ALA A 80 -0.96 5.30 5.66
N ASP A 81 0.25 5.29 6.20
CA ASP A 81 1.30 6.24 5.82
C ASP A 81 1.67 6.09 4.33
N ALA A 82 1.76 4.86 3.83
CA ALA A 82 2.04 4.60 2.42
C ALA A 82 0.96 5.18 1.50
N ILE A 83 -0.31 5.06 1.89
CA ILE A 83 -1.43 5.65 1.15
C ILE A 83 -1.32 7.18 1.15
N VAL A 84 -0.98 7.80 2.28
CA VAL A 84 -0.81 9.25 2.37
C VAL A 84 0.32 9.72 1.46
N VAL A 85 1.47 9.06 1.51
CA VAL A 85 2.61 9.39 0.64
C VAL A 85 2.22 9.23 -0.84
N GLY A 86 1.54 8.13 -1.18
CA GLY A 86 1.07 7.88 -2.54
C GLY A 86 0.06 8.92 -3.01
N ALA A 87 -0.85 9.36 -2.14
CA ALA A 87 -1.82 10.39 -2.46
C ALA A 87 -1.15 11.74 -2.73
N ARG A 88 -0.12 12.08 -1.95
CA ARG A 88 0.68 13.30 -2.19
C ARG A 88 1.39 13.27 -3.53
N GLU A 89 1.95 12.12 -3.89
CA GLU A 89 2.59 11.92 -5.20
C GLU A 89 1.59 12.10 -6.33
N THR A 90 0.43 11.47 -6.23
CA THR A 90 -0.65 11.59 -7.21
C THR A 90 -1.10 13.05 -7.35
N THR A 91 -1.27 13.76 -6.23
CA THR A 91 -1.65 15.17 -6.23
C THR A 91 -0.61 16.01 -6.96
N ALA A 92 0.67 15.77 -6.69
CA ALA A 92 1.76 16.49 -7.34
C ALA A 92 1.77 16.28 -8.86
N ILE A 93 1.53 15.04 -9.30
CA ILE A 93 1.44 14.70 -10.73
C ILE A 93 0.25 15.42 -11.37
N CYS A 94 -0.92 15.38 -10.73
CA CYS A 94 -2.11 16.03 -11.25
C CYS A 94 -1.93 17.55 -11.36
N GLU A 95 -1.31 18.16 -10.37
CA GLU A 95 -1.01 19.59 -10.39
C GLU A 95 -0.03 19.95 -11.52
N ALA A 96 0.99 19.12 -11.73
CA ALA A 96 1.94 19.33 -12.82
C ALA A 96 1.25 19.23 -14.18
N ILE A 97 0.36 18.27 -14.37
CA ILE A 97 -0.44 18.13 -15.60
C ILE A 97 -1.33 19.35 -15.79
N ALA A 98 -2.00 19.82 -14.75
CA ALA A 98 -2.87 20.99 -14.81
C ALA A 98 -2.11 22.26 -15.19
N ARG A 99 -0.84 22.37 -14.81
CA ARG A 99 0.02 23.49 -15.19
C ARG A 99 0.63 23.33 -16.58
N GLY A 100 0.42 22.20 -17.27
CA GLY A 100 1.00 21.94 -18.58
C GLY A 100 2.51 21.68 -18.56
N VAL A 101 3.05 21.26 -17.41
CA VAL A 101 4.50 21.03 -17.24
C VAL A 101 4.95 19.73 -17.88
N THR A 102 4.07 18.72 -17.90
CA THR A 102 4.33 17.45 -18.56
C THR A 102 3.82 17.49 -19.99
N ALA A 103 4.73 17.34 -20.92
CA ALA A 103 4.37 17.33 -22.33
C ALA A 103 4.06 15.91 -22.82
#